data_095f0cb97e78ba2410bc6aaf79f4f195
#
_entry.id   095f0cb97e78ba2410bc6aaf79f4f195
#
_cell.length_a   1.000
_cell.length_b   1.000
_cell.length_c   1.000
_cell.angle_alpha   90.00
_cell.angle_beta   90.00
_cell.angle_gamma   90.00
#
_symmetry.space_group_name_H-M   'P 1'
#
loop_
_entity.id
_entity.type
_entity.pdbx_description
1 polymer ?
#
loop_
_entity_poly.entity_id
_entity_poly.type
_entity_poly.pdbx_seq_one_letter_code
_entity_poly.pdbx_strand_id
1 'polypeptide(L)'
;MKQTLNIAVAALAVCLAGPASLLRAADVPAEGSTAPEFKLQSQEGKTVDLKDFRGQWVVLYFYPKDMTQGCTIEAHNFQRDLAQYQAKKAAILGVSADTTDSHQQFCTKESLTFKLLADPDKNVINAYGSLSPRGPVAARNTFLIDPKGVIRKVYVGVKPDPHSAEVLAALAELEK
;
A
#
# COMPACT_ATOMS: atom_id res chain seq x y z
N MET A 1 38.81 69.80 -22.27
CA MET A 1 38.86 68.34 -22.39
C MET A 1 38.27 67.72 -21.13
N LYS A 2 37.05 67.22 -21.20
CA LYS A 2 36.35 66.57 -20.07
C LYS A 2 36.14 65.13 -20.48
N GLN A 3 36.81 64.17 -19.78
CA GLN A 3 36.60 62.75 -19.95
C GLN A 3 35.43 62.31 -19.07
N THR A 4 34.40 61.80 -19.66
CA THR A 4 33.27 61.15 -18.99
C THR A 4 33.56 59.69 -18.80
N LEU A 5 33.63 59.26 -17.53
CA LEU A 5 33.86 57.87 -17.09
C LEU A 5 32.52 57.14 -17.10
N ASN A 6 32.30 56.20 -18.02
CA ASN A 6 31.13 55.32 -18.03
C ASN A 6 31.38 54.12 -17.12
N ILE A 7 30.62 54.06 -16.00
CA ILE A 7 30.61 52.90 -15.12
C ILE A 7 29.50 51.98 -15.60
N ALA A 8 29.88 50.83 -16.18
CA ALA A 8 28.96 49.77 -16.51
C ALA A 8 28.64 48.95 -15.24
N VAL A 9 27.40 49.03 -14.79
CA VAL A 9 26.89 48.18 -13.68
C VAL A 9 26.49 46.83 -14.26
N ALA A 10 27.28 45.78 -14.00
CA ALA A 10 26.93 44.40 -14.34
C ALA A 10 25.98 43.87 -13.29
N ALA A 11 24.71 43.69 -13.67
CA ALA A 11 23.73 43.03 -12.81
C ALA A 11 23.96 41.52 -12.81
N LEU A 12 24.43 40.99 -11.69
CA LEU A 12 24.61 39.56 -11.48
C LEU A 12 23.24 38.92 -11.11
N ALA A 13 22.61 38.27 -12.10
CA ALA A 13 21.38 37.50 -11.87
C ALA A 13 21.74 36.19 -11.17
N VAL A 14 21.51 36.13 -9.85
CA VAL A 14 21.61 34.91 -9.06
C VAL A 14 20.35 34.09 -9.33
N CYS A 15 20.41 33.06 -10.17
CA CYS A 15 19.39 32.05 -10.32
C CYS A 15 19.38 31.17 -9.07
N LEU A 16 18.43 31.39 -8.17
CA LEU A 16 18.12 30.49 -7.08
C LEU A 16 17.43 29.26 -7.64
N ALA A 17 18.22 28.27 -8.06
CA ALA A 17 17.72 26.92 -8.31
C ALA A 17 17.38 26.30 -6.94
N GLY A 18 16.10 26.35 -6.57
CA GLY A 18 15.61 25.61 -5.41
C GLY A 18 15.83 24.10 -5.62
N PRO A 19 16.09 23.33 -4.54
CA PRO A 19 16.24 21.89 -4.68
C PRO A 19 14.94 21.29 -5.21
N ALA A 20 14.97 20.76 -6.43
CA ALA A 20 13.91 19.91 -6.92
C ALA A 20 13.89 18.67 -6.01
N SER A 21 12.94 18.61 -5.08
CA SER A 21 12.65 17.39 -4.33
C SER A 21 12.23 16.32 -5.35
N LEU A 22 13.17 15.50 -5.75
CA LEU A 22 12.88 14.24 -6.42
C LEU A 22 12.02 13.44 -5.43
N LEU A 23 10.74 13.27 -5.73
CA LEU A 23 9.86 12.32 -5.06
C LEU A 23 10.46 10.92 -5.26
N ARG A 24 11.33 10.54 -4.34
CA ARG A 24 11.83 9.17 -4.25
C ARG A 24 10.66 8.30 -3.80
N ALA A 25 10.42 7.18 -4.49
CA ALA A 25 9.50 6.17 -3.98
C ALA A 25 9.90 5.86 -2.53
N ALA A 26 8.91 5.84 -1.62
CA ALA A 26 9.18 5.53 -0.23
C ALA A 26 9.77 4.12 -0.14
N ASP A 27 10.73 3.93 0.75
CA ASP A 27 11.28 2.61 1.02
C ASP A 27 10.19 1.74 1.68
N VAL A 28 10.24 0.43 1.43
CA VAL A 28 9.32 -0.53 2.08
C VAL A 28 9.52 -0.46 3.59
N PRO A 29 8.47 -0.22 4.40
CA PRO A 29 8.59 -0.18 5.86
C PRO A 29 9.14 -1.49 6.42
N ALA A 30 10.10 -1.38 7.34
CA ALA A 30 10.79 -2.53 7.91
C ALA A 30 9.94 -3.28 8.96
N GLU A 31 10.22 -4.56 9.15
CA GLU A 31 9.71 -5.32 10.29
C GLU A 31 10.15 -4.65 11.61
N GLY A 32 9.26 -4.57 12.60
CA GLY A 32 9.45 -3.87 13.85
C GLY A 32 9.08 -2.38 13.83
N SER A 33 8.85 -1.78 12.65
CA SER A 33 8.39 -0.39 12.56
C SER A 33 6.88 -0.26 12.75
N THR A 34 6.42 0.92 13.15
CA THR A 34 5.00 1.26 13.15
C THR A 34 4.48 1.30 11.71
N ALA A 35 3.36 0.64 11.45
CA ALA A 35 2.71 0.68 10.17
C ALA A 35 2.26 2.10 9.81
N PRO A 36 2.53 2.61 8.60
CA PRO A 36 1.99 3.88 8.14
C PRO A 36 0.47 3.92 8.24
N GLU A 37 -0.07 4.94 8.88
CA GLU A 37 -1.51 5.12 9.05
C GLU A 37 -2.18 5.51 7.73
N PHE A 38 -3.41 5.05 7.54
CA PHE A 38 -4.19 5.42 6.35
C PHE A 38 -5.68 5.45 6.62
N LYS A 39 -6.40 6.15 5.74
CA LYS A 39 -7.86 6.12 5.60
C LYS A 39 -8.18 5.98 4.13
N LEU A 40 -8.83 4.88 3.75
CA LEU A 40 -9.23 4.59 2.38
C LEU A 40 -10.71 4.22 2.32
N GLN A 41 -11.31 4.35 1.14
CA GLN A 41 -12.67 3.90 0.89
C GLN A 41 -12.68 2.41 0.55
N SER A 42 -13.58 1.66 1.17
CA SER A 42 -13.83 0.26 0.81
C SER A 42 -14.75 0.15 -0.41
N GLN A 43 -14.87 -1.07 -0.97
CA GLN A 43 -15.86 -1.42 -2.00
C GLN A 43 -17.32 -1.12 -1.60
N GLU A 44 -17.59 -0.93 -0.32
CA GLU A 44 -18.91 -0.57 0.21
C GLU A 44 -19.12 0.95 0.27
N GLY A 45 -18.15 1.77 -0.18
CA GLY A 45 -18.15 3.22 -0.05
C GLY A 45 -17.98 3.72 1.38
N LYS A 46 -17.51 2.88 2.30
CA LYS A 46 -17.25 3.24 3.70
C LYS A 46 -15.76 3.53 3.91
N THR A 47 -15.47 4.58 4.69
CA THR A 47 -14.08 4.85 5.10
C THR A 47 -13.60 3.77 6.06
N VAL A 48 -12.43 3.24 5.78
CA VAL A 48 -11.69 2.28 6.61
C VAL A 48 -10.42 2.96 7.10
N ASP A 49 -10.25 3.05 8.41
CA ASP A 49 -9.05 3.58 9.08
C ASP A 49 -8.25 2.40 9.64
N LEU A 50 -6.93 2.37 9.41
CA LEU A 50 -6.08 1.31 10.00
C LEU A 50 -6.19 1.28 11.53
N LYS A 51 -6.46 2.41 12.17
CA LYS A 51 -6.64 2.50 13.63
C LYS A 51 -7.82 1.70 14.16
N ASP A 52 -8.86 1.47 13.34
CA ASP A 52 -10.05 0.72 13.73
C ASP A 52 -9.73 -0.78 13.95
N PHE A 53 -8.55 -1.22 13.51
CA PHE A 53 -8.06 -2.60 13.66
C PHE A 53 -7.13 -2.80 14.85
N ARG A 54 -7.00 -1.82 15.76
CA ARG A 54 -6.23 -2.03 16.99
C ARG A 54 -6.85 -3.15 17.84
N GLY A 55 -6.01 -4.01 18.38
CA GLY A 55 -6.46 -5.20 19.12
C GLY A 55 -6.64 -6.46 18.28
N GLN A 56 -6.44 -6.38 16.95
CA GLN A 56 -6.46 -7.53 16.04
C GLN A 56 -5.30 -7.46 15.06
N TRP A 57 -4.96 -8.60 14.46
CA TRP A 57 -4.01 -8.67 13.38
C TRP A 57 -4.58 -8.11 12.08
N VAL A 58 -3.71 -7.54 11.24
CA VAL A 58 -4.09 -7.09 9.89
C VAL A 58 -3.14 -7.70 8.87
N VAL A 59 -3.70 -8.38 7.88
CA VAL A 59 -3.04 -8.78 6.65
C VAL A 59 -3.33 -7.71 5.61
N LEU A 60 -2.42 -6.76 5.44
CA LEU A 60 -2.52 -5.70 4.47
C LEU A 60 -1.76 -6.11 3.21
N TYR A 61 -2.48 -6.49 2.15
CA TYR A 61 -1.86 -6.89 0.90
C TYR A 61 -2.12 -5.89 -0.22
N PHE A 62 -1.07 -5.57 -0.97
CA PHE A 62 -1.13 -4.72 -2.15
C PHE A 62 -1.11 -5.59 -3.40
N TYR A 63 -1.95 -5.26 -4.38
CA TYR A 63 -2.06 -6.01 -5.61
C TYR A 63 -2.24 -5.08 -6.83
N PRO A 64 -1.78 -5.49 -8.05
CA PRO A 64 -1.74 -4.59 -9.19
C PRO A 64 -3.08 -4.09 -9.69
N LYS A 65 -4.08 -5.01 -9.87
CA LYS A 65 -5.32 -4.63 -10.54
C LYS A 65 -6.41 -5.69 -10.38
N ASP A 66 -7.63 -5.22 -10.14
CA ASP A 66 -8.84 -6.04 -10.11
C ASP A 66 -9.00 -6.89 -11.37
N MET A 67 -9.66 -8.03 -11.23
CA MET A 67 -10.08 -8.94 -12.33
C MET A 67 -8.93 -9.47 -13.19
N THR A 68 -7.65 -9.30 -12.79
CA THR A 68 -6.54 -9.97 -13.47
C THR A 68 -6.33 -11.36 -12.89
N GLN A 69 -5.86 -12.30 -13.70
CA GLN A 69 -5.72 -13.70 -13.31
C GLN A 69 -4.97 -13.90 -11.99
N GLY A 70 -3.78 -13.29 -11.83
CA GLY A 70 -2.99 -13.44 -10.63
C GLY A 70 -3.64 -12.81 -9.39
N CYS A 71 -4.34 -11.67 -9.53
CA CYS A 71 -5.04 -11.03 -8.42
C CYS A 71 -6.28 -11.82 -8.01
N THR A 72 -6.99 -12.41 -8.97
CA THR A 72 -8.13 -13.30 -8.68
C THR A 72 -7.69 -14.55 -7.93
N ILE A 73 -6.59 -15.20 -8.34
CA ILE A 73 -6.03 -16.36 -7.63
C ILE A 73 -5.69 -15.99 -6.18
N GLU A 74 -5.00 -14.87 -5.96
CA GLU A 74 -4.61 -14.40 -4.64
C GLU A 74 -5.84 -14.11 -3.75
N ALA A 75 -6.82 -13.38 -4.29
CA ALA A 75 -8.06 -13.05 -3.59
C ALA A 75 -8.87 -14.31 -3.24
N HIS A 76 -8.98 -15.27 -4.15
CA HIS A 76 -9.65 -16.56 -3.90
C HIS A 76 -8.94 -17.36 -2.80
N ASN A 77 -7.61 -17.38 -2.76
CA ASN A 77 -6.88 -18.06 -1.72
C ASN A 77 -7.11 -17.42 -0.35
N PHE A 78 -7.11 -16.10 -0.26
CA PHE A 78 -7.48 -15.39 0.96
C PHE A 78 -8.95 -15.64 1.34
N GLN A 79 -9.87 -15.67 0.38
CA GLN A 79 -11.28 -15.94 0.63
C GLN A 79 -11.51 -17.38 1.11
N ARG A 80 -10.86 -18.37 0.49
CA ARG A 80 -10.89 -19.78 0.93
C ARG A 80 -10.47 -19.94 2.38
N ASP A 81 -9.42 -19.23 2.77
CA ASP A 81 -8.79 -19.36 4.08
C ASP A 81 -9.35 -18.35 5.12
N LEU A 82 -10.33 -17.53 4.75
CA LEU A 82 -10.86 -16.42 5.56
C LEU A 82 -11.29 -16.85 6.96
N ALA A 83 -11.95 -18.00 7.10
CA ALA A 83 -12.37 -18.51 8.40
C ALA A 83 -11.19 -18.79 9.35
N GLN A 84 -10.03 -19.21 8.80
CA GLN A 84 -8.83 -19.44 9.59
C GLN A 84 -8.22 -18.11 10.08
N TYR A 85 -8.23 -17.06 9.22
CA TYR A 85 -7.83 -15.72 9.62
C TYR A 85 -8.74 -15.14 10.70
N GLN A 86 -10.05 -15.28 10.54
CA GLN A 86 -11.04 -14.82 11.53
C GLN A 86 -10.87 -15.50 12.88
N ALA A 87 -10.62 -16.82 12.91
CA ALA A 87 -10.34 -17.57 14.13
C ALA A 87 -9.11 -17.03 14.90
N LYS A 88 -8.16 -16.44 14.16
CA LYS A 88 -6.95 -15.78 14.69
C LYS A 88 -7.12 -14.29 14.93
N LYS A 89 -8.36 -13.77 14.85
CA LYS A 89 -8.65 -12.33 14.93
C LYS A 89 -7.78 -11.51 13.97
N ALA A 90 -7.60 -11.99 12.75
CA ALA A 90 -6.86 -11.33 11.69
C ALA A 90 -7.82 -10.83 10.60
N ALA A 91 -7.79 -9.53 10.35
CA ALA A 91 -8.51 -8.90 9.25
C ALA A 91 -7.66 -8.93 7.97
N ILE A 92 -8.30 -9.20 6.82
CA ILE A 92 -7.66 -9.11 5.51
C ILE A 92 -8.11 -7.81 4.85
N LEU A 93 -7.14 -7.00 4.41
CA LEU A 93 -7.35 -5.74 3.69
C LEU A 93 -6.54 -5.77 2.40
N GLY A 94 -7.21 -5.76 1.25
CA GLY A 94 -6.55 -5.64 -0.04
C GLY A 94 -6.53 -4.19 -0.51
N VAL A 95 -5.43 -3.72 -1.07
CA VAL A 95 -5.27 -2.35 -1.57
C VAL A 95 -4.78 -2.36 -3.00
N SER A 96 -5.44 -1.63 -3.87
CA SER A 96 -4.97 -1.34 -5.22
C SER A 96 -5.28 0.11 -5.64
N ALA A 97 -4.78 0.50 -6.81
CA ALA A 97 -5.08 1.80 -7.40
C ALA A 97 -6.43 1.84 -8.13
N ASP A 98 -7.19 0.76 -8.09
CA ASP A 98 -8.54 0.71 -8.68
C ASP A 98 -9.55 1.53 -7.87
N THR A 99 -10.70 1.83 -8.47
CA THR A 99 -11.78 2.60 -7.83
C THR A 99 -12.65 1.72 -6.93
N THR A 100 -13.42 2.34 -6.05
CA THR A 100 -14.44 1.65 -5.23
C THR A 100 -15.43 0.85 -6.08
N ASP A 101 -15.86 1.40 -7.22
CA ASP A 101 -16.79 0.73 -8.13
C ASP A 101 -16.16 -0.53 -8.76
N SER A 102 -14.86 -0.46 -9.13
CA SER A 102 -14.12 -1.62 -9.62
C SER A 102 -14.03 -2.70 -8.55
N HIS A 103 -13.67 -2.33 -7.33
CA HIS A 103 -13.63 -3.25 -6.18
C HIS A 103 -14.98 -3.88 -5.89
N GLN A 104 -16.08 -3.11 -5.97
CA GLN A 104 -17.43 -3.65 -5.78
C GLN A 104 -17.77 -4.71 -6.83
N GLN A 105 -17.45 -4.43 -8.10
CA GLN A 105 -17.66 -5.40 -9.20
C GLN A 105 -16.80 -6.64 -9.00
N PHE A 106 -15.54 -6.48 -8.60
CA PHE A 106 -14.63 -7.59 -8.35
C PHE A 106 -15.11 -8.45 -7.19
N CYS A 107 -15.47 -7.85 -6.04
CA CYS A 107 -16.03 -8.56 -4.90
C CYS A 107 -17.30 -9.32 -5.25
N THR A 108 -18.22 -8.68 -6.00
CA THR A 108 -19.47 -9.31 -6.42
C THR A 108 -19.23 -10.51 -7.35
N LYS A 109 -18.38 -10.31 -8.36
CA LYS A 109 -18.09 -11.36 -9.35
C LYS A 109 -17.39 -12.56 -8.74
N GLU A 110 -16.42 -12.32 -7.87
CA GLU A 110 -15.56 -13.37 -7.28
C GLU A 110 -16.02 -13.81 -5.89
N SER A 111 -17.18 -13.30 -5.40
CA SER A 111 -17.77 -13.61 -4.08
C SER A 111 -16.81 -13.35 -2.93
N LEU A 112 -16.06 -12.25 -2.99
CA LEU A 112 -15.14 -11.84 -1.92
C LEU A 112 -15.90 -11.12 -0.80
N THR A 113 -15.64 -11.50 0.45
CA THR A 113 -16.35 -10.95 1.63
C THR A 113 -15.45 -10.16 2.58
N PHE A 114 -14.14 -10.14 2.34
CA PHE A 114 -13.20 -9.24 3.02
C PHE A 114 -13.12 -7.87 2.30
N LYS A 115 -12.41 -6.92 2.89
CA LYS A 115 -12.39 -5.54 2.37
C LYS A 115 -11.31 -5.33 1.31
N LEU A 116 -11.73 -4.71 0.20
CA LEU A 116 -10.84 -4.12 -0.79
C LEU A 116 -10.91 -2.60 -0.67
N LEU A 117 -9.75 -1.93 -0.67
CA LEU A 117 -9.59 -0.52 -0.39
C LEU A 117 -9.01 0.21 -1.60
N ALA A 118 -9.69 1.26 -2.02
CA ALA A 118 -9.31 2.05 -3.19
C ALA A 118 -8.28 3.13 -2.83
N ASP A 119 -7.13 3.10 -3.50
CA ASP A 119 -6.07 4.11 -3.41
C ASP A 119 -5.69 4.66 -4.81
N PRO A 120 -6.64 5.31 -5.54
CA PRO A 120 -6.41 5.77 -6.90
C PRO A 120 -5.27 6.80 -6.99
N ASP A 121 -5.05 7.59 -5.94
CA ASP A 121 -3.96 8.55 -5.84
C ASP A 121 -2.62 7.91 -5.46
N LYS A 122 -2.62 6.64 -5.10
CA LYS A 122 -1.43 5.84 -4.72
C LYS A 122 -0.67 6.39 -3.51
N ASN A 123 -1.34 7.15 -2.63
CA ASN A 123 -0.72 7.72 -1.44
C ASN A 123 -0.31 6.63 -0.45
N VAL A 124 -1.18 5.66 -0.20
CA VAL A 124 -0.92 4.54 0.71
C VAL A 124 0.02 3.53 0.06
N ILE A 125 -0.17 3.24 -1.23
CA ILE A 125 0.74 2.40 -2.02
C ILE A 125 2.17 2.94 -1.93
N ASN A 126 2.36 4.26 -2.06
CA ASN A 126 3.67 4.90 -1.92
C ASN A 126 4.18 4.85 -0.48
N ALA A 127 3.34 5.15 0.53
CA ALA A 127 3.75 5.14 1.94
C ALA A 127 4.26 3.76 2.40
N TYR A 128 3.77 2.69 1.78
CA TYR A 128 4.22 1.32 2.01
C TYR A 128 5.31 0.85 1.03
N GLY A 129 5.92 1.76 0.25
CA GLY A 129 6.94 1.40 -0.73
C GLY A 129 6.48 0.35 -1.74
N SER A 130 5.17 0.30 -1.99
CA SER A 130 4.53 -0.74 -2.80
C SER A 130 4.15 -0.25 -4.20
N LEU A 131 4.73 0.84 -4.69
CA LEU A 131 4.54 1.26 -6.08
C LEU A 131 5.35 0.34 -7.01
N SER A 132 4.70 -0.17 -8.06
CA SER A 132 5.35 -1.04 -9.02
C SER A 132 6.34 -0.26 -9.91
N PRO A 133 7.56 -0.76 -10.12
CA PRO A 133 8.48 -0.16 -11.09
C PRO A 133 8.02 -0.34 -12.56
N ARG A 134 7.00 -1.17 -12.79
CA ARG A 134 6.48 -1.51 -14.13
C ARG A 134 5.31 -0.64 -14.58
N GLY A 135 4.84 0.29 -13.75
CA GLY A 135 3.72 1.17 -14.09
C GLY A 135 3.01 1.73 -12.85
N PRO A 136 1.98 2.56 -13.04
CA PRO A 136 1.30 3.26 -11.96
C PRO A 136 0.29 2.37 -11.20
N VAL A 137 0.71 1.17 -10.83
CA VAL A 137 -0.08 0.17 -10.09
C VAL A 137 0.70 -0.30 -8.87
N ALA A 138 0.04 -0.98 -7.94
CA ALA A 138 0.74 -1.56 -6.81
C ALA A 138 1.59 -2.79 -7.22
N ALA A 139 2.74 -2.95 -6.57
CA ALA A 139 3.48 -4.20 -6.53
C ALA A 139 2.76 -5.19 -5.58
N ARG A 140 3.01 -6.49 -5.74
CA ARG A 140 2.50 -7.51 -4.80
C ARG A 140 3.36 -7.56 -3.56
N ASN A 141 3.00 -6.76 -2.57
CA ASN A 141 3.63 -6.77 -1.26
C ASN A 141 2.56 -7.02 -0.20
N THR A 142 2.95 -7.68 0.89
CA THR A 142 2.04 -7.90 2.02
C THR A 142 2.73 -7.59 3.32
N PHE A 143 1.99 -6.96 4.21
CA PHE A 143 2.43 -6.58 5.56
C PHE A 143 1.53 -7.26 6.58
N LEU A 144 2.12 -8.04 7.47
CA LEU A 144 1.43 -8.59 8.63
C LEU A 144 1.64 -7.63 9.80
N ILE A 145 0.56 -6.99 10.24
CA ILE A 145 0.57 -5.93 11.25
C ILE A 145 -0.06 -6.49 12.54
N ASP A 146 0.61 -6.32 13.66
CA ASP A 146 0.15 -6.81 14.95
C ASP A 146 -0.95 -5.93 15.58
N PRO A 147 -1.62 -6.41 16.67
CA PRO A 147 -2.66 -5.65 17.37
C PRO A 147 -2.25 -4.28 17.90
N LYS A 148 -0.94 -4.01 18.00
CA LYS A 148 -0.39 -2.70 18.42
C LYS A 148 -0.11 -1.79 17.22
N GLY A 149 -0.27 -2.28 15.98
CA GLY A 149 0.01 -1.55 14.75
C GLY A 149 1.49 -1.58 14.35
N VAL A 150 2.23 -2.59 14.79
CA VAL A 150 3.64 -2.80 14.42
C VAL A 150 3.71 -3.85 13.31
N ILE A 151 4.49 -3.58 12.28
CA ILE A 151 4.75 -4.53 11.19
C ILE A 151 5.61 -5.68 11.74
N ARG A 152 5.12 -6.91 11.65
CA ARG A 152 5.80 -8.09 12.17
C ARG A 152 6.40 -8.96 11.08
N LYS A 153 5.86 -8.85 9.86
CA LYS A 153 6.36 -9.58 8.68
C LYS A 153 6.11 -8.77 7.42
N VAL A 154 7.07 -8.81 6.51
CA VAL A 154 7.00 -8.15 5.19
C VAL A 154 7.26 -9.18 4.10
N TYR A 155 6.40 -9.22 3.10
CA TYR A 155 6.55 -10.02 1.89
C TYR A 155 6.62 -9.09 0.69
N VAL A 156 7.68 -9.20 -0.10
CA VAL A 156 7.90 -8.38 -1.30
C VAL A 156 7.90 -9.27 -2.54
N GLY A 157 7.20 -8.84 -3.59
CA GLY A 157 7.17 -9.57 -4.86
C GLY A 157 6.47 -10.93 -4.76
N VAL A 158 5.37 -10.99 -4.04
CA VAL A 158 4.62 -12.21 -3.69
C VAL A 158 4.17 -12.98 -4.93
N LYS A 159 4.19 -14.32 -4.84
CA LYS A 159 3.56 -15.24 -5.78
C LYS A 159 2.13 -15.52 -5.30
N PRO A 160 1.09 -15.29 -6.13
CA PRO A 160 -0.31 -15.37 -5.69
C PRO A 160 -0.74 -16.69 -5.08
N ASP A 161 -0.28 -17.81 -5.66
CA ASP A 161 -0.82 -19.13 -5.36
C ASP A 161 -0.53 -19.61 -3.92
N PRO A 162 0.73 -19.63 -3.41
CA PRO A 162 1.03 -20.12 -2.06
C PRO A 162 0.77 -19.08 -0.96
N HIS A 163 0.52 -17.81 -1.31
CA HIS A 163 0.70 -16.68 -0.41
C HIS A 163 -0.20 -16.71 0.84
N SER A 164 -1.50 -17.03 0.70
CA SER A 164 -2.40 -17.10 1.85
C SER A 164 -1.91 -18.11 2.90
N ALA A 165 -1.45 -19.27 2.46
CA ALA A 165 -0.93 -20.30 3.37
C ALA A 165 0.38 -19.85 4.07
N GLU A 166 1.27 -19.15 3.34
CA GLU A 166 2.51 -18.60 3.89
C GLU A 166 2.22 -17.56 4.99
N VAL A 167 1.24 -16.68 4.77
CA VAL A 167 0.83 -15.67 5.77
C VAL A 167 0.18 -16.33 6.99
N LEU A 168 -0.68 -17.34 6.81
CA LEU A 168 -1.27 -18.10 7.92
C LEU A 168 -0.22 -18.80 8.78
N ALA A 169 0.79 -19.40 8.15
CA ALA A 169 1.89 -20.04 8.86
C ALA A 169 2.67 -19.02 9.71
N ALA A 170 3.03 -17.88 9.13
CA ALA A 170 3.72 -16.81 9.85
C ALA A 170 2.88 -16.24 11.00
N LEU A 171 1.57 -16.05 10.80
CA LEU A 171 0.66 -15.60 11.84
C LEU A 171 0.62 -16.60 13.02
N ALA A 172 0.58 -17.90 12.74
CA ALA A 172 0.60 -18.94 13.77
C ALA A 172 1.92 -18.98 14.58
N GLU A 173 3.03 -18.58 13.96
CA GLU A 173 4.32 -18.46 14.66
C GLU A 173 4.40 -17.21 15.55
N LEU A 174 3.82 -16.10 15.10
CA LEU A 174 3.89 -14.80 15.80
C LEU A 174 2.91 -14.69 16.98
N GLU A 175 1.91 -15.58 17.06
CA GLU A 175 0.94 -15.65 18.16
C GLU A 175 1.45 -16.48 19.36
N LYS A 176 2.58 -17.17 19.23
CA LYS A 176 3.20 -17.96 20.32
C LYS A 176 3.90 -17.07 21.34
#